data_a55d86254f37b8a5109da6b6a7875f4b
#
_entry.id   a55d86254f37b8a5109da6b6a7875f4b
#
_cell.length_a   1.000
_cell.length_b   1.000
_cell.length_c   1.000
_cell.angle_alpha   90.00
_cell.angle_beta   90.00
_cell.angle_gamma   90.00
#
_symmetry.space_group_name_H-M   'P 1'
#
loop_
_entity.id
_entity.type
_entity.pdbx_description
1 polymer ?
#
loop_
_entity_poly.entity_id
_entity_poly.type
_entity_poly.pdbx_seq_one_letter_code
_entity_poly.pdbx_strand_id
1 'polypeptide(L)'
;QKDITMNDADTVIYEVRDGIATVKINRPEIRNALSPAAANRLHDCWGEVDADKNVRVAILTSADCGTFCAGLDLREAARVKKEEGVDILTKMKDPFHGRQRRVAKPIIAAMTGHLIAGGMMLSLNSDLRVGLKGTQVGITETRIAGRGSPWAIPLLWMLPQPLLMEMVLTGDLYPIDTFHQLGFINYLEDTPDAVRARATALAERIRDNAPLSVMAGKESIMTAMSAGCDAGMALAHNIYRAAYASEDAQEG
;
A
#
# COMPACT_ATOMS: atom_id res chain seq x y z
N GLN A 1 10.27 32.79 2.65
CA GLN A 1 9.49 31.57 2.78
C GLN A 1 10.06 30.81 3.98
N LYS A 2 9.24 30.65 5.03
CA LYS A 2 9.65 29.88 6.21
C LYS A 2 9.71 28.41 5.80
N ASP A 3 10.88 27.79 5.85
CA ASP A 3 11.02 26.34 5.88
C ASP A 3 10.31 25.85 7.14
N ILE A 4 9.12 25.30 6.95
CA ILE A 4 8.42 24.54 7.99
C ILE A 4 9.14 23.18 8.00
N THR A 5 10.15 23.04 8.83
CA THR A 5 10.72 21.72 9.16
C THR A 5 9.66 20.96 9.94
N MET A 6 8.82 20.17 9.23
CA MET A 6 7.99 19.16 9.89
C MET A 6 8.93 18.19 10.62
N ASN A 7 8.58 17.86 11.84
CA ASN A 7 9.28 16.79 12.56
C ASN A 7 9.12 15.49 11.77
N ASP A 8 10.19 14.75 11.52
CA ASP A 8 10.17 13.50 10.73
C ASP A 8 9.10 12.52 11.24
N ALA A 9 8.81 12.53 12.55
CA ALA A 9 7.76 11.72 13.17
C ALA A 9 6.35 12.08 12.69
N ASP A 10 6.10 13.31 12.23
CA ASP A 10 4.78 13.79 11.84
C ASP A 10 4.48 13.51 10.36
N THR A 11 5.46 13.05 9.57
CA THR A 11 5.30 12.77 8.14
C THR A 11 4.44 11.55 7.86
N VAL A 12 4.38 10.59 8.81
CA VAL A 12 3.49 9.43 8.80
C VAL A 12 2.96 9.21 10.22
N ILE A 13 1.65 9.33 10.37
CA ILE A 13 0.95 9.14 11.64
C ILE A 13 0.56 7.67 11.78
N TYR A 14 0.83 7.07 12.93
CA TYR A 14 0.44 5.72 13.30
C TYR A 14 -0.45 5.74 14.53
N GLU A 15 -1.63 5.17 14.42
CA GLU A 15 -2.61 5.07 15.50
C GLU A 15 -3.22 3.67 15.53
N VAL A 16 -3.52 3.16 16.73
CA VAL A 16 -4.24 1.89 16.90
C VAL A 16 -5.50 2.14 17.69
N ARG A 17 -6.63 1.70 17.16
CA ARG A 17 -7.92 1.76 17.83
C ARG A 17 -8.71 0.49 17.55
N ASP A 18 -9.23 -0.14 18.59
CA ASP A 18 -10.13 -1.30 18.51
C ASP A 18 -9.59 -2.43 17.59
N GLY A 19 -8.29 -2.72 17.69
CA GLY A 19 -7.64 -3.75 16.87
C GLY A 19 -7.34 -3.37 15.42
N ILE A 20 -7.58 -2.12 15.04
CA ILE A 20 -7.31 -1.58 13.70
C ILE A 20 -6.18 -0.57 13.81
N ALA A 21 -5.08 -0.80 13.08
CA ALA A 21 -4.01 0.17 12.93
C ALA A 21 -4.33 1.11 11.76
N THR A 22 -4.12 2.41 11.95
CA THR A 22 -4.18 3.41 10.87
C THR A 22 -2.79 3.95 10.62
N VAL A 23 -2.31 3.79 9.39
CA VAL A 23 -1.05 4.36 8.88
C VAL A 23 -1.41 5.45 7.90
N LYS A 24 -1.15 6.71 8.26
CA LYS A 24 -1.56 7.88 7.48
C LYS A 24 -0.36 8.68 7.01
N ILE A 25 -0.15 8.78 5.70
CA ILE A 25 0.83 9.70 5.11
C ILE A 25 0.32 11.12 5.33
N ASN A 26 1.14 11.99 5.92
CA ASN A 26 0.74 13.33 6.34
C ASN A 26 1.70 14.40 5.82
N ARG A 27 1.70 14.58 4.49
CA ARG A 27 2.49 15.59 3.76
C ARG A 27 1.65 16.26 2.67
N PRO A 28 0.45 16.82 3.01
CA PRO A 28 -0.50 17.34 2.02
C PRO A 28 0.08 18.50 1.19
N GLU A 29 0.97 19.31 1.75
CA GLU A 29 1.60 20.47 1.11
C GLU A 29 2.47 20.08 -0.11
N ILE A 30 2.92 18.84 -0.18
CA ILE A 30 3.69 18.28 -1.30
C ILE A 30 3.01 17.04 -1.90
N ARG A 31 1.67 16.99 -1.84
CA ARG A 31 0.84 15.92 -2.42
C ARG A 31 1.19 14.53 -1.87
N ASN A 32 1.51 14.46 -0.57
CA ASN A 32 1.89 13.23 0.10
C ASN A 32 3.07 12.49 -0.57
N ALA A 33 4.00 13.22 -1.19
CA ALA A 33 5.22 12.65 -1.75
C ALA A 33 6.13 12.10 -0.64
N LEU A 34 6.88 11.03 -0.96
CA LEU A 34 7.70 10.31 -0.01
C LEU A 34 9.13 10.83 0.02
N SER A 35 9.52 11.41 1.14
CA SER A 35 10.90 11.67 1.52
C SER A 35 11.54 10.42 2.13
N PRO A 36 12.87 10.37 2.34
CA PRO A 36 13.52 9.32 3.12
C PRO A 36 12.91 9.16 4.52
N ALA A 37 12.62 10.26 5.21
CA ALA A 37 11.96 10.23 6.51
C ALA A 37 10.58 9.56 6.45
N ALA A 38 9.72 9.96 5.52
CA ALA A 38 8.40 9.35 5.36
C ALA A 38 8.47 7.88 4.95
N ALA A 39 9.38 7.51 4.03
CA ALA A 39 9.57 6.13 3.61
C ALA A 39 10.07 5.25 4.76
N ASN A 40 11.05 5.73 5.52
CA ASN A 40 11.59 5.02 6.69
C ASN A 40 10.53 4.88 7.78
N ARG A 41 9.73 5.92 8.04
CA ARG A 41 8.64 5.85 9.02
C ARG A 41 7.54 4.87 8.56
N LEU A 42 7.16 4.86 7.27
CA LEU A 42 6.26 3.84 6.72
C LEU A 42 6.80 2.44 6.94
N HIS A 43 8.08 2.22 6.62
CA HIS A 43 8.73 0.92 6.84
C HIS A 43 8.62 0.49 8.31
N ASP A 44 8.87 1.39 9.24
CA ASP A 44 8.83 1.11 10.68
C ASP A 44 7.38 0.86 11.16
N CYS A 45 6.39 1.62 10.67
CA CYS A 45 4.96 1.37 10.94
C CYS A 45 4.53 -0.05 10.54
N TRP A 46 5.00 -0.56 9.41
CA TRP A 46 4.69 -1.94 9.02
C TRP A 46 5.29 -2.96 9.97
N GLY A 47 6.44 -2.65 10.59
CA GLY A 47 7.00 -3.44 11.67
C GLY A 47 6.14 -3.42 12.93
N GLU A 48 5.64 -2.25 13.30
CA GLU A 48 4.74 -2.06 14.43
C GLU A 48 3.43 -2.82 14.23
N VAL A 49 2.84 -2.76 13.02
CA VAL A 49 1.63 -3.53 12.66
C VAL A 49 1.83 -5.03 12.89
N ASP A 50 2.95 -5.60 12.44
CA ASP A 50 3.21 -7.03 12.62
C ASP A 50 3.46 -7.41 14.08
N ALA A 51 4.21 -6.59 14.80
CA ALA A 51 4.64 -6.90 16.16
C ALA A 51 3.54 -6.75 17.22
N ASP A 52 2.58 -5.84 17.02
CA ASP A 52 1.52 -5.57 17.99
C ASP A 52 0.44 -6.66 17.94
N LYS A 53 0.37 -7.47 19.00
CA LYS A 53 -0.61 -8.56 19.14
C LYS A 53 -2.08 -8.08 19.18
N ASN A 54 -2.30 -6.82 19.51
CA ASN A 54 -3.63 -6.22 19.55
C ASN A 54 -4.14 -5.81 18.15
N VAL A 55 -3.23 -5.62 17.19
CA VAL A 55 -3.61 -5.25 15.81
C VAL A 55 -4.02 -6.50 15.04
N ARG A 56 -5.18 -6.45 14.40
CA ARG A 56 -5.77 -7.49 13.54
C ARG A 56 -5.70 -7.14 12.05
N VAL A 57 -5.76 -5.85 11.72
CA VAL A 57 -5.81 -5.32 10.36
C VAL A 57 -5.25 -3.90 10.35
N ALA A 58 -4.67 -3.47 9.24
CA ALA A 58 -4.22 -2.10 9.05
C ALA A 58 -4.98 -1.39 7.94
N ILE A 59 -5.21 -0.08 8.11
CA ILE A 59 -5.70 0.84 7.08
C ILE A 59 -4.55 1.78 6.72
N LEU A 60 -4.17 1.80 5.45
CA LEU A 60 -3.26 2.78 4.89
C LEU A 60 -4.06 3.90 4.24
N THR A 61 -3.82 5.14 4.64
CA THR A 61 -4.49 6.31 4.08
C THR A 61 -3.54 7.51 3.98
N SER A 62 -4.04 8.67 3.59
CA SER A 62 -3.26 9.90 3.53
C SER A 62 -4.07 11.12 3.93
N ALA A 63 -3.38 12.23 4.22
CA ALA A 63 -4.00 13.54 4.41
C ALA A 63 -4.65 14.01 3.11
N ASP A 64 -5.81 14.66 3.23
CA ASP A 64 -6.59 15.12 2.08
C ASP A 64 -5.90 16.31 1.37
N CYS A 65 -5.55 16.11 0.12
CA CYS A 65 -4.99 17.13 -0.77
C CYS A 65 -5.29 16.81 -2.26
N GLY A 66 -6.25 15.91 -2.52
CA GLY A 66 -6.57 15.41 -3.85
C GLY A 66 -5.59 14.36 -4.39
N THR A 67 -4.52 14.06 -3.67
CA THR A 67 -3.53 13.05 -4.04
C THR A 67 -3.29 12.13 -2.84
N PHE A 68 -3.49 10.83 -3.04
CA PHE A 68 -3.15 9.82 -2.03
C PHE A 68 -1.64 9.78 -1.80
N CYS A 69 -0.87 9.65 -2.87
CA CYS A 69 0.59 9.77 -2.83
C CYS A 69 1.11 10.07 -4.25
N ALA A 70 1.97 11.07 -4.37
CA ALA A 70 2.58 11.51 -5.63
C ALA A 70 3.89 10.77 -5.97
N GLY A 71 4.27 9.76 -5.18
CA GLY A 71 5.54 9.05 -5.36
C GLY A 71 6.69 9.68 -4.61
N LEU A 72 7.89 9.60 -5.19
CA LEU A 72 9.11 10.14 -4.60
C LEU A 72 9.10 11.67 -4.56
N ASP A 73 9.58 12.26 -3.47
CA ASP A 73 9.83 13.70 -3.36
C ASP A 73 11.00 14.09 -4.28
N LEU A 74 10.68 14.53 -5.50
CA LEU A 74 11.69 14.86 -6.51
C LEU A 74 12.50 16.11 -6.17
N ARG A 75 11.95 17.04 -5.37
CA ARG A 75 12.69 18.22 -4.91
C ARG A 75 13.78 17.80 -3.93
N GLU A 76 13.43 16.96 -2.98
CA GLU A 76 14.40 16.42 -2.04
C GLU A 76 15.41 15.49 -2.73
N ALA A 77 14.98 14.69 -3.72
CA ALA A 77 15.88 13.89 -4.53
C ALA A 77 16.93 14.73 -5.27
N ALA A 78 16.51 15.85 -5.87
CA ALA A 78 17.42 16.78 -6.54
C ALA A 78 18.38 17.44 -5.55
N ARG A 79 17.91 17.83 -4.35
CA ARG A 79 18.74 18.39 -3.28
C ARG A 79 19.80 17.39 -2.81
N VAL A 80 19.41 16.18 -2.45
CA VAL A 80 20.33 15.11 -2.01
C VAL A 80 21.38 14.82 -3.10
N LYS A 81 20.95 14.71 -4.36
CA LYS A 81 21.89 14.50 -5.46
C LYS A 81 22.90 15.62 -5.62
N LYS A 82 22.45 16.87 -5.47
CA LYS A 82 23.32 18.05 -5.59
C LYS A 82 24.29 18.19 -4.41
N GLU A 83 23.82 17.98 -3.19
CA GLU A 83 24.60 18.23 -1.97
C GLU A 83 25.51 17.06 -1.58
N GLU A 84 25.04 15.82 -1.80
CA GLU A 84 25.71 14.61 -1.31
C GLU A 84 26.21 13.69 -2.45
N GLY A 85 25.81 13.96 -3.69
CA GLY A 85 26.23 13.15 -4.83
C GLY A 85 25.59 11.78 -4.95
N VAL A 86 24.72 11.39 -4.02
CA VAL A 86 24.10 10.04 -3.96
C VAL A 86 22.66 10.04 -4.48
N ASP A 87 22.13 8.86 -4.81
CA ASP A 87 20.71 8.71 -5.09
C ASP A 87 19.92 8.69 -3.77
N ILE A 88 18.80 9.42 -3.72
CA ILE A 88 17.94 9.51 -2.54
C ILE A 88 17.45 8.13 -2.07
N LEU A 89 17.28 7.16 -2.98
CA LEU A 89 16.87 5.80 -2.64
C LEU A 89 17.86 5.09 -1.72
N THR A 90 19.15 5.47 -1.74
CA THR A 90 20.15 4.90 -0.83
C THR A 90 19.91 5.28 0.64
N LYS A 91 19.10 6.30 0.88
CA LYS A 91 18.70 6.75 2.22
C LYS A 91 17.38 6.18 2.70
N MET A 92 16.71 5.39 1.87
CA MET A 92 15.38 4.84 2.14
C MET A 92 15.47 3.34 2.43
N LYS A 93 14.83 2.91 3.50
CA LYS A 93 14.40 1.52 3.65
C LYS A 93 13.27 1.27 2.67
N ASP A 94 13.15 0.06 2.12
CA ASP A 94 12.02 -0.27 1.24
C ASP A 94 10.71 -0.43 2.05
N PRO A 95 9.79 0.54 2.00
CA PRO A 95 8.53 0.45 2.73
C PRO A 95 7.47 -0.36 1.96
N PHE A 96 7.75 -0.79 0.73
CA PHE A 96 6.82 -1.41 -0.22
C PHE A 96 6.98 -2.94 -0.25
N HIS A 97 7.66 -3.46 -1.27
CA HIS A 97 7.86 -4.90 -1.46
C HIS A 97 8.70 -5.52 -0.35
N GLY A 98 9.72 -4.80 0.11
CA GLY A 98 10.60 -5.24 1.18
C GLY A 98 9.90 -5.33 2.53
N ARG A 99 8.86 -4.54 2.76
CA ARG A 99 8.19 -4.49 4.06
C ARG A 99 6.67 -4.62 4.01
N GLN A 100 5.92 -3.69 3.38
CA GLN A 100 4.45 -3.69 3.35
C GLN A 100 3.88 -5.01 2.83
N ARG A 101 4.40 -5.48 1.70
CA ARG A 101 3.95 -6.73 1.06
C ARG A 101 4.14 -7.97 1.94
N ARG A 102 5.04 -7.92 2.91
CA ARG A 102 5.40 -9.02 3.81
C ARG A 102 4.70 -8.98 5.16
N VAL A 103 3.90 -7.96 5.41
CA VAL A 103 3.07 -7.87 6.61
C VAL A 103 2.09 -9.04 6.62
N ALA A 104 2.08 -9.84 7.70
CA ALA A 104 1.20 -11.00 7.80
C ALA A 104 -0.27 -10.60 7.94
N LYS A 105 -0.53 -9.47 8.60
CA LYS A 105 -1.87 -8.95 8.80
C LYS A 105 -2.43 -8.29 7.54
N PRO A 106 -3.75 -8.32 7.29
CA PRO A 106 -4.36 -7.64 6.17
C PRO A 106 -4.14 -6.13 6.19
N ILE A 107 -3.95 -5.56 5.00
CA ILE A 107 -3.80 -4.11 4.78
C ILE A 107 -4.87 -3.66 3.79
N ILE A 108 -5.64 -2.64 4.15
CA ILE A 108 -6.63 -1.99 3.30
C ILE A 108 -6.11 -0.60 2.91
N ALA A 109 -5.95 -0.34 1.62
CA ALA A 109 -5.64 1.00 1.13
C ALA A 109 -6.93 1.82 1.01
N ALA A 110 -7.05 2.88 1.80
CA ALA A 110 -8.09 3.91 1.72
C ALA A 110 -7.54 5.11 0.96
N MET A 111 -7.69 5.09 -0.36
CA MET A 111 -7.00 5.99 -1.28
C MET A 111 -7.87 7.21 -1.61
N THR A 112 -7.63 8.29 -0.87
CA THR A 112 -8.43 9.53 -0.90
C THR A 112 -8.01 10.53 -1.99
N GLY A 113 -7.30 10.09 -3.03
CA GLY A 113 -6.82 10.93 -4.10
C GLY A 113 -6.04 10.15 -5.19
N HIS A 114 -5.36 10.89 -6.06
CA HIS A 114 -4.55 10.32 -7.15
C HIS A 114 -3.46 9.35 -6.67
N LEU A 115 -3.23 8.28 -7.45
CA LEU A 115 -2.24 7.22 -7.20
C LEU A 115 -1.11 7.36 -8.23
N ILE A 116 -0.02 7.99 -7.88
CA ILE A 116 1.08 8.23 -8.82
C ILE A 116 2.36 7.57 -8.33
N ALA A 117 3.02 6.79 -9.19
CA ALA A 117 4.32 6.16 -8.91
C ALA A 117 4.32 5.41 -7.56
N GLY A 118 4.99 5.91 -6.53
CA GLY A 118 4.98 5.35 -5.18
C GLY A 118 3.57 5.18 -4.58
N GLY A 119 2.59 6.00 -4.97
CA GLY A 119 1.19 5.82 -4.59
C GLY A 119 0.59 4.55 -5.18
N MET A 120 0.93 4.22 -6.43
CA MET A 120 0.55 2.94 -7.04
C MET A 120 1.28 1.77 -6.38
N MET A 121 2.56 1.94 -5.99
CA MET A 121 3.30 0.92 -5.24
C MET A 121 2.65 0.58 -3.90
N LEU A 122 2.21 1.59 -3.14
CA LEU A 122 1.49 1.41 -1.88
C LEU A 122 0.15 0.68 -2.08
N SER A 123 -0.58 1.07 -3.13
CA SER A 123 -1.83 0.42 -3.52
C SER A 123 -1.62 -1.05 -3.92
N LEU A 124 -0.62 -1.33 -4.76
CA LEU A 124 -0.25 -2.67 -5.22
C LEU A 124 0.08 -3.63 -4.06
N ASN A 125 0.77 -3.12 -3.03
CA ASN A 125 1.21 -3.92 -1.88
C ASN A 125 0.17 -3.99 -0.75
N SER A 126 -1.02 -3.44 -0.93
CA SER A 126 -2.17 -3.61 -0.05
C SER A 126 -3.04 -4.79 -0.50
N ASP A 127 -3.79 -5.40 0.42
CA ASP A 127 -4.63 -6.55 0.13
C ASP A 127 -5.98 -6.15 -0.47
N LEU A 128 -6.60 -5.13 0.11
CA LEU A 128 -7.85 -4.52 -0.40
C LEU A 128 -7.63 -3.05 -0.72
N ARG A 129 -8.42 -2.54 -1.65
CA ARG A 129 -8.30 -1.17 -2.19
C ARG A 129 -9.66 -0.50 -2.29
N VAL A 130 -9.79 0.64 -1.63
CA VAL A 130 -10.95 1.54 -1.74
C VAL A 130 -10.46 2.85 -2.31
N GLY A 131 -10.99 3.25 -3.45
CA GLY A 131 -10.57 4.44 -4.19
C GLY A 131 -11.60 5.56 -4.20
N LEU A 132 -11.15 6.77 -4.51
CA LEU A 132 -11.97 7.94 -4.70
C LEU A 132 -12.30 8.12 -6.20
N LYS A 133 -13.58 8.20 -6.56
CA LYS A 133 -14.01 8.48 -7.93
C LYS A 133 -13.41 9.77 -8.48
N GLY A 134 -13.19 9.82 -9.80
CA GLY A 134 -12.63 10.99 -10.47
C GLY A 134 -11.12 11.16 -10.29
N THR A 135 -10.43 10.23 -9.63
CA THR A 135 -8.98 10.26 -9.48
C THR A 135 -8.26 9.52 -10.60
N GLN A 136 -6.94 9.69 -10.67
CA GLN A 136 -6.08 9.13 -11.71
C GLN A 136 -5.06 8.19 -11.10
N VAL A 137 -4.66 7.20 -11.88
CA VAL A 137 -3.63 6.20 -11.55
C VAL A 137 -2.54 6.24 -12.60
N GLY A 138 -1.26 6.20 -12.20
CA GLY A 138 -0.17 6.22 -13.16
C GLY A 138 1.15 5.65 -12.66
N ILE A 139 1.90 5.08 -13.61
CA ILE A 139 3.29 4.64 -13.48
C ILE A 139 4.12 5.63 -14.28
N THR A 140 4.51 6.74 -13.65
CA THR A 140 5.03 7.92 -14.37
C THR A 140 6.55 8.01 -14.44
N GLU A 141 7.26 7.03 -13.93
CA GLU A 141 8.72 7.03 -13.77
C GLU A 141 9.45 7.21 -15.11
N THR A 142 9.02 6.56 -16.15
CA THR A 142 9.61 6.65 -17.50
C THR A 142 9.51 8.07 -18.04
N ARG A 143 8.37 8.73 -17.84
CA ARG A 143 8.08 10.06 -18.40
C ARG A 143 8.67 11.20 -17.59
N ILE A 144 8.61 11.10 -16.25
CA ILE A 144 8.94 12.25 -15.38
C ILE A 144 10.37 12.15 -14.83
N ALA A 145 10.80 10.97 -14.38
CA ALA A 145 12.06 10.81 -13.68
C ALA A 145 13.14 10.08 -14.49
N GLY A 146 12.83 9.60 -15.70
CA GLY A 146 13.75 8.77 -16.48
C GLY A 146 14.18 7.50 -15.74
N ARG A 147 13.32 7.02 -14.82
CA ARG A 147 13.57 5.84 -13.99
C ARG A 147 12.77 4.65 -14.51
N GLY A 148 13.27 3.45 -14.26
CA GLY A 148 12.49 2.23 -14.47
C GLY A 148 11.51 1.97 -13.33
N SER A 149 10.49 1.16 -13.62
CA SER A 149 9.48 0.75 -12.67
C SER A 149 9.41 -0.79 -12.48
N PRO A 150 10.53 -1.45 -12.10
CA PRO A 150 10.56 -2.91 -11.91
C PRO A 150 9.59 -3.38 -10.81
N TRP A 151 9.22 -2.48 -9.92
CA TRP A 151 8.22 -2.69 -8.89
C TRP A 151 6.81 -2.97 -9.43
N ALA A 152 6.55 -2.64 -10.70
CA ALA A 152 5.25 -2.86 -11.36
C ALA A 152 5.03 -4.34 -11.79
N ILE A 153 6.07 -5.17 -11.81
CA ILE A 153 5.99 -6.57 -12.24
C ILE A 153 4.83 -7.36 -11.60
N PRO A 154 4.57 -7.27 -10.28
CA PRO A 154 3.44 -7.99 -9.67
C PRO A 154 2.07 -7.59 -10.21
N LEU A 155 1.93 -6.44 -10.85
CA LEU A 155 0.67 -6.03 -11.51
C LEU A 155 0.27 -6.96 -12.66
N LEU A 156 1.18 -7.78 -13.22
CA LEU A 156 0.86 -8.79 -14.22
C LEU A 156 -0.17 -9.82 -13.75
N TRP A 157 -0.31 -10.05 -12.43
CA TRP A 157 -1.34 -10.93 -11.86
C TRP A 157 -2.65 -10.20 -11.54
N MET A 158 -2.68 -8.87 -11.69
CA MET A 158 -3.79 -8.04 -11.26
C MET A 158 -4.41 -7.21 -12.39
N LEU A 159 -3.67 -7.00 -13.49
CA LEU A 159 -4.07 -6.17 -14.63
C LEU A 159 -3.82 -6.90 -15.95
N PRO A 160 -4.61 -6.68 -16.99
CA PRO A 160 -4.31 -7.12 -18.35
C PRO A 160 -2.94 -6.60 -18.80
N GLN A 161 -2.12 -7.50 -19.35
CA GLN A 161 -0.76 -7.18 -19.79
C GLN A 161 -0.70 -5.99 -20.78
N PRO A 162 -1.60 -5.82 -21.76
CA PRO A 162 -1.54 -4.66 -22.66
C PRO A 162 -1.69 -3.32 -21.94
N LEU A 163 -2.60 -3.23 -20.97
CA LEU A 163 -2.75 -2.01 -20.16
C LEU A 163 -1.49 -1.72 -19.34
N LEU A 164 -0.93 -2.73 -18.67
CA LEU A 164 0.30 -2.55 -17.90
C LEU A 164 1.46 -2.11 -18.79
N MET A 165 1.61 -2.70 -19.99
CA MET A 165 2.62 -2.29 -20.95
C MET A 165 2.44 -0.83 -21.38
N GLU A 166 1.22 -0.42 -21.70
CA GLU A 166 0.93 0.96 -22.06
C GLU A 166 1.29 1.92 -20.91
N MET A 167 0.87 1.64 -19.68
CA MET A 167 1.20 2.44 -18.49
C MET A 167 2.71 2.60 -18.30
N VAL A 168 3.48 1.50 -18.40
CA VAL A 168 4.92 1.52 -18.15
C VAL A 168 5.69 2.20 -19.29
N LEU A 169 5.26 2.03 -20.54
CA LEU A 169 5.96 2.56 -21.70
C LEU A 169 5.66 4.04 -21.94
N THR A 170 4.42 4.48 -21.70
CA THR A 170 4.00 5.87 -21.95
C THR A 170 4.17 6.77 -20.72
N GLY A 171 4.01 6.22 -19.51
CA GLY A 171 3.95 7.01 -18.27
C GLY A 171 2.69 7.85 -18.14
N ASP A 172 1.63 7.52 -18.87
CA ASP A 172 0.38 8.26 -18.86
C ASP A 172 -0.49 7.94 -17.64
N LEU A 173 -1.48 8.80 -17.41
CA LEU A 173 -2.45 8.66 -16.33
C LEU A 173 -3.76 8.08 -16.86
N TYR A 174 -4.37 7.22 -16.05
CA TYR A 174 -5.61 6.53 -16.38
C TYR A 174 -6.66 6.77 -15.31
N PRO A 175 -7.96 6.88 -15.67
CA PRO A 175 -9.03 6.98 -14.70
C PRO A 175 -9.05 5.79 -13.74
N ILE A 176 -9.27 6.03 -12.45
CA ILE A 176 -9.34 4.97 -11.43
C ILE A 176 -10.47 3.97 -11.72
N ASP A 177 -11.53 4.43 -12.41
CA ASP A 177 -12.66 3.60 -12.83
C ASP A 177 -12.22 2.40 -13.69
N THR A 178 -11.22 2.58 -14.57
CA THR A 178 -10.63 1.50 -15.36
C THR A 178 -10.13 0.37 -14.45
N PHE A 179 -9.44 0.72 -13.37
CA PHE A 179 -8.88 -0.27 -12.42
C PHE A 179 -9.95 -0.93 -11.57
N HIS A 180 -11.06 -0.24 -11.29
CA HIS A 180 -12.22 -0.84 -10.64
C HIS A 180 -12.93 -1.83 -11.58
N GLN A 181 -13.14 -1.47 -12.83
CA GLN A 181 -13.73 -2.37 -13.83
C GLN A 181 -12.90 -3.65 -14.03
N LEU A 182 -11.59 -3.55 -13.94
CA LEU A 182 -10.66 -4.69 -14.05
C LEU A 182 -10.48 -5.47 -12.74
N GLY A 183 -11.12 -5.07 -11.65
CA GLY A 183 -11.05 -5.75 -10.37
C GLY A 183 -9.81 -5.46 -9.52
N PHE A 184 -8.94 -4.56 -9.94
CA PHE A 184 -7.80 -4.12 -9.12
C PHE A 184 -8.24 -3.29 -7.92
N ILE A 185 -9.24 -2.42 -8.09
CA ILE A 185 -9.88 -1.64 -7.02
C ILE A 185 -11.16 -2.36 -6.60
N ASN A 186 -11.32 -2.65 -5.31
CA ASN A 186 -12.49 -3.35 -4.79
C ASN A 186 -13.75 -2.46 -4.75
N TYR A 187 -13.59 -1.19 -4.35
CA TYR A 187 -14.70 -0.24 -4.19
C TYR A 187 -14.27 1.17 -4.62
N LEU A 188 -15.22 1.92 -5.18
CA LEU A 188 -15.09 3.36 -5.45
C LEU A 188 -16.16 4.12 -4.67
N GLU A 189 -15.76 5.20 -4.01
CA GLU A 189 -16.63 6.08 -3.24
C GLU A 189 -16.53 7.53 -3.74
N ASP A 190 -17.54 8.33 -3.43
CA ASP A 190 -17.70 9.67 -4.00
C ASP A 190 -16.92 10.75 -3.21
N THR A 191 -16.56 10.50 -1.96
CA THR A 191 -15.85 11.45 -1.09
C THR A 191 -14.72 10.78 -0.32
N PRO A 192 -13.68 11.54 0.10
CA PRO A 192 -12.61 11.02 0.95
C PRO A 192 -13.12 10.38 2.25
N ASP A 193 -14.16 10.97 2.87
CA ASP A 193 -14.75 10.42 4.08
C ASP A 193 -15.46 9.09 3.82
N ALA A 194 -16.16 8.96 2.70
CA ALA A 194 -16.78 7.70 2.29
C ALA A 194 -15.75 6.62 1.99
N VAL A 195 -14.60 6.96 1.37
CA VAL A 195 -13.46 6.05 1.19
C VAL A 195 -12.98 5.51 2.53
N ARG A 196 -12.74 6.38 3.51
CA ARG A 196 -12.31 5.99 4.86
C ARG A 196 -13.37 5.16 5.58
N ALA A 197 -14.63 5.56 5.50
CA ALA A 197 -15.74 4.82 6.12
C ALA A 197 -15.88 3.40 5.54
N ARG A 198 -15.76 3.24 4.20
CA ARG A 198 -15.75 1.94 3.55
C ARG A 198 -14.58 1.08 4.00
N ALA A 199 -13.37 1.65 4.07
CA ALA A 199 -12.18 0.94 4.53
C ALA A 199 -12.33 0.50 6.00
N THR A 200 -12.89 1.35 6.86
CA THR A 200 -13.17 1.03 8.27
C THR A 200 -14.17 -0.12 8.38
N ALA A 201 -15.27 -0.08 7.64
CA ALA A 201 -16.27 -1.16 7.66
C ALA A 201 -15.69 -2.51 7.19
N LEU A 202 -14.76 -2.49 6.20
CA LEU A 202 -14.03 -3.69 5.78
C LEU A 202 -13.07 -4.17 6.88
N ALA A 203 -12.36 -3.25 7.53
CA ALA A 203 -11.43 -3.57 8.60
C ALA A 203 -12.14 -4.18 9.80
N GLU A 204 -13.30 -3.67 10.20
CA GLU A 204 -14.13 -4.22 11.27
C GLU A 204 -14.55 -5.66 10.97
N ARG A 205 -15.03 -5.91 9.75
CA ARG A 205 -15.39 -7.28 9.32
C ARG A 205 -14.21 -8.25 9.36
N ILE A 206 -13.01 -7.79 8.96
CA ILE A 206 -11.80 -8.62 9.00
C ILE A 206 -11.35 -8.85 10.44
N ARG A 207 -11.39 -7.80 11.29
CA ARG A 207 -11.02 -7.87 12.71
C ARG A 207 -11.87 -8.92 13.45
N ASP A 208 -13.16 -8.99 13.13
CA ASP A 208 -14.13 -9.85 13.81
C ASP A 208 -14.06 -11.31 13.33
N ASN A 209 -13.29 -11.60 12.28
CA ASN A 209 -13.03 -12.98 11.84
C ASN A 209 -11.88 -13.63 12.62
N ALA A 210 -11.80 -14.98 12.55
CA ALA A 210 -10.72 -15.78 13.12
C ALA A 210 -9.34 -15.36 12.58
N PRO A 211 -8.45 -14.77 13.41
CA PRO A 211 -7.25 -14.10 12.94
C PRO A 211 -6.24 -15.02 12.26
N LEU A 212 -6.09 -16.24 12.75
CA LEU A 212 -5.18 -17.22 12.15
C LEU A 212 -5.65 -17.66 10.77
N SER A 213 -6.97 -17.81 10.58
CA SER A 213 -7.55 -18.13 9.27
C SER A 213 -7.39 -16.99 8.27
N VAL A 214 -7.58 -15.74 8.73
CA VAL A 214 -7.39 -14.53 7.91
C VAL A 214 -5.94 -14.43 7.42
N MET A 215 -4.96 -14.57 8.32
CA MET A 215 -3.54 -14.50 7.97
C MET A 215 -3.12 -15.67 7.06
N ALA A 216 -3.57 -16.89 7.36
CA ALA A 216 -3.30 -18.06 6.53
C ALA A 216 -3.90 -17.92 5.11
N GLY A 217 -5.09 -17.35 4.99
CA GLY A 217 -5.71 -17.05 3.69
C GLY A 217 -4.86 -16.08 2.86
N LYS A 218 -4.41 -14.98 3.46
CA LYS A 218 -3.49 -14.03 2.81
C LYS A 218 -2.19 -14.73 2.38
N GLU A 219 -1.53 -15.43 3.29
CA GLU A 219 -0.26 -16.12 3.04
C GLU A 219 -0.39 -17.12 1.89
N SER A 220 -1.48 -17.90 1.84
CA SER A 220 -1.71 -18.89 0.79
C SER A 220 -1.82 -18.25 -0.58
N ILE A 221 -2.59 -17.16 -0.72
CA ILE A 221 -2.74 -16.43 -1.98
C ILE A 221 -1.39 -15.81 -2.40
N MET A 222 -0.67 -15.19 -1.46
CA MET A 222 0.63 -14.57 -1.75
C MET A 222 1.69 -15.61 -2.14
N THR A 223 1.66 -16.80 -1.53
CA THR A 223 2.53 -17.92 -1.87
C THR A 223 2.21 -18.44 -3.28
N ALA A 224 0.94 -18.62 -3.63
CA ALA A 224 0.54 -19.03 -4.96
C ALA A 224 0.93 -18.02 -6.03
N MET A 225 0.83 -16.72 -5.75
CA MET A 225 1.27 -15.67 -6.66
C MET A 225 2.79 -15.67 -6.90
N SER A 226 3.57 -16.04 -5.89
CA SER A 226 5.04 -16.00 -5.97
C SER A 226 5.64 -17.29 -6.52
N ALA A 227 5.07 -18.45 -6.16
CA ALA A 227 5.65 -19.77 -6.42
C ALA A 227 4.81 -20.63 -7.40
N GLY A 228 3.64 -20.12 -7.83
CA GLY A 228 2.69 -20.84 -8.68
C GLY A 228 1.62 -21.59 -7.89
N CYS A 229 0.51 -21.87 -8.56
CA CYS A 229 -0.70 -22.44 -7.94
C CYS A 229 -0.41 -23.81 -7.28
N ASP A 230 0.30 -24.71 -7.98
CA ASP A 230 0.60 -26.05 -7.47
C ASP A 230 1.47 -25.99 -6.21
N ALA A 231 2.47 -25.10 -6.18
CA ALA A 231 3.29 -24.89 -5.00
C ALA A 231 2.48 -24.29 -3.84
N GLY A 232 1.58 -23.33 -4.13
CA GLY A 232 0.66 -22.77 -3.15
C GLY A 232 -0.25 -23.84 -2.54
N MET A 233 -0.83 -24.70 -3.36
CA MET A 233 -1.67 -25.82 -2.90
C MET A 233 -0.88 -26.83 -2.06
N ALA A 234 0.32 -27.19 -2.46
CA ALA A 234 1.17 -28.12 -1.71
C ALA A 234 1.55 -27.59 -0.31
N LEU A 235 1.72 -26.27 -0.17
CA LEU A 235 2.04 -25.60 1.08
C LEU A 235 0.81 -25.25 1.93
N ALA A 236 -0.39 -25.23 1.35
CA ALA A 236 -1.62 -24.78 2.01
C ALA A 236 -1.89 -25.51 3.34
N HIS A 237 -1.70 -26.85 3.38
CA HIS A 237 -1.90 -27.61 4.62
C HIS A 237 -0.99 -27.13 5.76
N ASN A 238 0.26 -26.80 5.46
CA ASN A 238 1.19 -26.28 6.47
C ASN A 238 0.84 -24.86 6.90
N ILE A 239 0.46 -24.00 5.95
CA ILE A 239 0.06 -22.61 6.19
C ILE A 239 -1.16 -22.55 7.11
N TYR A 240 -2.18 -23.41 6.84
CA TYR A 240 -3.41 -23.45 7.64
C TYR A 240 -3.32 -24.29 8.92
N ARG A 241 -2.21 -24.98 9.19
CA ARG A 241 -2.08 -25.89 10.34
C ARG A 241 -2.44 -25.21 11.67
N ALA A 242 -1.93 -24.00 11.92
CA ALA A 242 -2.21 -23.27 13.16
C ALA A 242 -3.69 -22.85 13.24
N ALA A 243 -4.30 -22.46 12.12
CA ALA A 243 -5.70 -22.09 12.06
C ALA A 243 -6.61 -23.30 12.38
N TYR A 244 -6.36 -24.46 11.78
CA TYR A 244 -7.13 -25.67 12.03
C TYR A 244 -6.98 -26.23 13.45
N ALA A 245 -5.87 -25.93 14.12
CA ALA A 245 -5.63 -26.34 15.50
C ALA A 245 -6.11 -25.30 16.55
N SER A 246 -6.65 -24.18 16.11
CA SER A 246 -7.12 -23.11 17.00
C SER A 246 -8.48 -23.41 17.64
N GLU A 247 -8.77 -22.73 18.75
CA GLU A 247 -10.09 -22.78 19.40
C GLU A 247 -11.19 -22.28 18.46
N ASP A 248 -10.94 -21.22 17.68
CA ASP A 248 -11.87 -20.69 16.68
C ASP A 248 -12.37 -21.76 15.69
N ALA A 249 -11.50 -22.72 15.31
CA ALA A 249 -11.88 -23.81 14.40
C ALA A 249 -12.69 -24.92 15.09
N GLN A 250 -12.72 -24.97 16.42
CA GLN A 250 -13.45 -25.97 17.20
C GLN A 250 -14.85 -25.48 17.58
N GLU A 251 -15.06 -24.16 17.60
CA GLU A 251 -16.35 -23.54 17.93
C GLU A 251 -17.29 -23.38 16.72
N GLY A 252 -16.80 -23.48 15.49
CA GLY A 252 -17.56 -23.36 14.23
C GLY A 252 -17.88 -24.69 13.61
#